data_2bbfe9c85c02cae083e1597ccefff47d
#
_entry.id   2bbfe9c85c02cae083e1597ccefff47d
#
_cell.length_a   1.000
_cell.length_b   1.000
_cell.length_c   1.000
_cell.angle_alpha   90.00
_cell.angle_beta   90.00
_cell.angle_gamma   90.00
#
_symmetry.space_group_name_H-M   'P 1'
#
loop_
_entity.id
_entity.type
_entity.pdbx_description
1 polymer ?
#
loop_
_entity_poly.entity_id
_entity_poly.type
_entity_poly.pdbx_seq_one_letter_code
_entity_poly.pdbx_strand_id
1 'polypeptide(L)' 'MKWALIIYFFTTGPYGGWVEVNKTFYETKQQCIEYRDFFNTLPKPGTLMARCERSDSVGE' A
#
# COMPACT_ATOMS: atom_id res chain seq x y z
N MET A 1 5.58 -12.17 -12.79
CA MET A 1 4.42 -11.75 -12.01
C MET A 1 4.85 -10.62 -11.08
N LYS A 2 4.12 -9.54 -11.08
CA LYS A 2 4.52 -8.37 -10.31
C LYS A 2 3.71 -8.23 -9.05
N TRP A 3 4.25 -7.50 -8.10
CA TRP A 3 3.60 -7.22 -6.83
C TRP A 3 3.41 -5.73 -6.70
N ALA A 4 2.27 -5.33 -6.18
CA ALA A 4 1.93 -3.92 -6.03
C ALA A 4 2.02 -3.53 -4.57
N LEU A 5 2.77 -2.47 -4.29
CA LEU A 5 2.80 -1.84 -2.97
C LEU A 5 1.86 -0.65 -3.04
N ILE A 6 0.79 -0.72 -2.27
CA ILE A 6 -0.26 0.27 -2.32
C ILE A 6 -0.29 1.03 -1.01
N ILE A 7 -0.21 2.35 -1.12
CA ILE A 7 -0.25 3.23 0.04
C ILE A 7 -1.66 3.77 0.18
N TYR A 8 -2.21 3.66 1.37
CA TYR A 8 -3.57 4.12 1.66
C TYR A 8 -3.53 5.25 2.69
N PHE A 9 -4.46 6.16 2.54
CA PHE A 9 -4.68 7.24 3.48
C PHE A 9 -6.09 7.15 4.02
N PHE A 10 -6.25 7.23 5.33
CA PHE A 10 -7.57 7.15 5.96
C PHE A 10 -8.17 8.55 6.04
N THR A 11 -9.36 8.70 5.47
CA THR A 11 -10.08 9.96 5.50
C THR A 11 -11.35 9.80 6.32
N THR A 12 -11.85 10.92 6.83
CA THR A 12 -13.10 10.95 7.58
C THR A 12 -14.15 11.71 6.79
N GLY A 13 -15.41 11.54 7.18
CA GLY A 13 -16.50 12.23 6.51
C GLY A 13 -17.47 11.23 5.87
N PRO A 14 -18.46 11.74 5.12
CA PRO A 14 -19.48 10.84 4.55
C PRO A 14 -18.93 9.80 3.59
N TYR A 15 -17.82 10.10 2.96
CA TYR A 15 -17.16 9.15 2.06
C TYR A 15 -15.83 8.69 2.64
N GLY A 16 -15.72 8.66 3.96
CA GLY A 16 -14.48 8.32 4.63
C GLY A 16 -14.09 6.87 4.44
N GLY A 17 -12.88 6.57 4.89
CA GLY A 17 -12.32 5.25 4.81
C GLY A 17 -10.93 5.30 4.21
N TRP A 18 -10.40 4.12 3.87
CA TRP A 18 -9.05 4.03 3.31
C TRP A 18 -9.09 4.32 1.82
N VAL A 19 -8.28 5.26 1.39
CA VAL A 19 -8.21 5.70 0.00
C VAL A 19 -6.82 5.45 -0.53
N GLU A 20 -6.72 4.84 -1.69
CA GLU A 20 -5.42 4.60 -2.33
C GLU A 20 -4.86 5.93 -2.81
N VAL A 21 -3.61 6.24 -2.38
CA VAL A 21 -2.96 7.48 -2.79
C VAL A 21 -1.70 7.22 -3.59
N ASN A 22 -1.18 5.99 -3.59
CA ASN A 22 0.02 5.68 -4.37
C ASN A 22 0.05 4.19 -4.63
N LYS A 23 0.67 3.81 -5.75
CA LYS A 23 0.84 2.41 -6.11
C LYS A 23 2.17 2.26 -6.83
N THR A 24 3.00 1.32 -6.36
CA THR A 24 4.31 1.06 -6.95
C THR A 24 4.42 -0.44 -7.20
N PHE A 25 4.99 -0.82 -8.33
CA PHE A 25 5.12 -2.22 -8.68
C PHE A 25 6.54 -2.71 -8.48
N TYR A 26 6.65 -3.93 -8.00
CA TYR A 26 7.94 -4.60 -7.78
C TYR A 26 7.91 -5.96 -8.44
N GLU A 27 9.10 -6.45 -8.78
CA GLU A 27 9.20 -7.72 -9.50
C GLU A 27 8.98 -8.92 -8.61
N THR A 28 9.31 -8.82 -7.33
CA THR A 28 9.21 -9.97 -6.42
C THR A 28 8.37 -9.61 -5.22
N LYS A 29 7.76 -10.65 -4.64
CA LYS A 29 7.00 -10.49 -3.42
C LYS A 29 7.87 -9.99 -2.29
N GLN A 30 9.11 -10.49 -2.23
CA GLN A 30 10.01 -10.13 -1.13
C GLN A 30 10.30 -8.64 -1.15
N GLN A 31 10.55 -8.07 -2.33
CA GLN A 31 10.78 -6.63 -2.43
C GLN A 31 9.59 -5.85 -1.93
N CYS A 32 8.40 -6.27 -2.34
CA CYS A 32 7.18 -5.58 -1.93
C CYS A 32 7.01 -5.63 -0.41
N ILE A 33 7.23 -6.79 0.18
CA ILE A 33 7.07 -6.95 1.62
C ILE A 33 8.10 -6.14 2.39
N GLU A 34 9.34 -6.11 1.89
CA GLU A 34 10.38 -5.33 2.56
C GLU A 34 10.04 -3.85 2.59
N TYR A 35 9.57 -3.32 1.47
CA TYR A 35 9.20 -1.90 1.43
C TYR A 35 7.94 -1.64 2.23
N ARG A 36 6.99 -2.59 2.22
CA ARG A 36 5.80 -2.45 3.04
C ARG A 36 6.16 -2.37 4.52
N ASP A 37 7.02 -3.28 4.98
CA ASP A 37 7.39 -3.31 6.38
C ASP A 37 8.19 -2.07 6.75
N PHE A 38 9.09 -1.64 5.86
CA PHE A 38 9.85 -0.42 6.10
C PHE A 38 8.92 0.78 6.26
N PHE A 39 7.96 0.91 5.34
CA PHE A 39 7.02 2.03 5.40
C PHE A 39 6.20 2.01 6.69
N ASN A 40 5.73 0.82 7.07
CA ASN A 40 4.86 0.71 8.23
C ASN A 40 5.59 0.88 9.55
N THR A 41 6.93 0.77 9.55
CA THR A 41 7.70 1.01 10.76
C THR A 41 8.21 2.43 10.89
N LEU A 42 8.04 3.26 9.86
CA LEU A 42 8.44 4.65 9.93
C LEU A 42 7.52 5.43 10.86
N PRO A 43 8.06 6.47 11.55
CA PRO A 43 7.18 7.37 12.30
C PRO A 43 6.28 8.12 11.32
N LYS A 44 5.01 7.83 11.38
CA LYS A 44 4.06 8.43 10.47
C LYS A 44 2.71 8.49 11.15
N PRO A 45 1.79 9.31 10.64
CA PRO A 45 0.42 9.32 11.17
C PRO A 45 -0.23 7.95 11.02
N GLY A 46 -1.07 7.60 11.97
CA GLY A 46 -1.81 6.35 11.91
C GLY A 46 -2.79 6.29 10.77
N THR A 47 -2.94 7.40 10.03
CA THR A 47 -3.83 7.45 8.88
C THR A 47 -3.19 6.96 7.59
N LEU A 48 -1.93 6.53 7.65
CA LEU A 48 -1.24 6.00 6.47
C LEU A 48 -0.87 4.55 6.70
N MET A 49 -0.99 3.74 5.66
CA MET A 49 -0.55 2.36 5.74
C MET A 49 -0.20 1.85 4.35
N ALA A 50 0.62 0.80 4.30
CA ALA A 50 1.03 0.16 3.07
C ALA A 50 0.57 -1.30 3.06
N ARG A 51 0.18 -1.78 1.88
CA ARG A 51 -0.20 -3.17 1.67
C ARG A 51 0.48 -3.72 0.44
N CYS A 52 0.76 -5.02 0.45
CA CYS A 52 1.28 -5.73 -0.71
C CYS A 52 0.18 -6.61 -1.28
N GLU A 53 -0.03 -6.51 -2.60
CA GLU A 53 -0.98 -7.35 -3.29
C GLU A 53 -0.40 -7.76 -4.62
N ARG A 54 -0.85 -8.91 -5.14
CA ARG A 54 -0.41 -9.33 -6.46
C ARG A 54 -1.05 -8.41 -7.49
N SER A 55 -0.27 -8.05 -8.51
CA SER A 55 -0.75 -7.09 -9.49
C SER A 55 -1.94 -7.61 -10.28
N ASP A 56 -2.03 -8.93 -10.44
CA ASP A 56 -3.17 -9.48 -11.14
C ASP A 56 -4.45 -9.43 -10.30
N SER A 57 -4.31 -9.22 -9.00
CA SER A 57 -5.47 -9.06 -8.12
C SER A 57 -5.97 -7.63 -8.06
N VAL A 58 -5.12 -6.67 -8.39
CA VAL A 58 -5.53 -5.27 -8.31
C VAL A 58 -6.09 -4.76 -9.63
N GLY A 59 -6.17 -5.62 -10.63
CA GLY A 59 -6.89 -5.34 -11.84
C GLY A 59 -6.43 -4.10 -12.58
N GLU A 60 -5.16 -4.04 -12.86
CA GLU A 60 -4.62 -2.89 -13.53
C GLU A 60 -5.29 -2.53 -14.83
#